data_a6ef609e24b8480b9eaf386a1794cb3c
#
_entry.id   a6ef609e24b8480b9eaf386a1794cb3c
#
_cell.length_a   1.000
_cell.length_b   1.000
_cell.length_c   1.000
_cell.angle_alpha   90.00
_cell.angle_beta   90.00
_cell.angle_gamma   90.00
#
_symmetry.space_group_name_H-M   'P 1'
#
loop_
_entity.id
_entity.type
_entity.pdbx_description
1 polymer ?
#
loop_
_entity_poly.entity_id
_entity_poly.type
_entity_poly.pdbx_seq_one_letter_code
_entity_poly.pdbx_strand_id
1 'polypeptide(L)'
;MCIRDRGILVTDRVLGGADTWATSTTIAGALRNIDYDLIITGRQAIDGDTAQVGPQIAEHLDLPLISYAQDIKVEGDSVIVQRQYDDRYHVLKAKMPCVITALSELNEPRYMTPGGIFDAYDTEITTWGRKDLKDVDDSNLGLAGSPTQIAKASDKVRKGKGVMMTAETAEEGVEYIMDKLLTKHVI
;
A
#
# COMPACT_ATOMS: atom_id res chain seq x y z
N MET A 1 -8.22 -8.40 23.42
CA MET A 1 -9.15 -7.81 22.43
C MET A 1 -8.68 -8.22 21.05
N CYS A 2 -9.44 -9.05 20.37
CA CYS A 2 -9.16 -9.41 18.99
C CYS A 2 -9.47 -8.21 18.11
N ILE A 3 -8.52 -7.76 17.27
CA ILE A 3 -8.76 -6.70 16.31
C ILE A 3 -9.12 -7.25 14.94
N ARG A 4 -9.17 -8.56 14.78
CA ARG A 4 -9.53 -9.24 13.55
C ARG A 4 -10.59 -10.27 13.86
N ASP A 5 -11.81 -9.97 13.47
CA ASP A 5 -12.95 -10.85 13.75
C ASP A 5 -13.10 -11.93 12.67
N ARG A 6 -12.54 -11.71 11.48
CA ARG A 6 -12.58 -12.67 10.38
C ARG A 6 -11.50 -12.38 9.34
N GLY A 7 -11.08 -13.41 8.61
CA GLY A 7 -10.25 -13.32 7.42
C GLY A 7 -11.08 -13.68 6.17
N ILE A 8 -10.86 -12.94 5.08
CA ILE A 8 -11.44 -13.24 3.78
C ILE A 8 -10.31 -13.37 2.77
N LEU A 9 -10.19 -14.54 2.16
CA LEU A 9 -9.26 -14.80 1.07
C LEU A 9 -9.99 -14.66 -0.26
N VAL A 10 -9.67 -13.64 -1.03
CA VAL A 10 -10.17 -13.47 -2.39
C VAL A 10 -9.18 -14.13 -3.35
N THR A 11 -9.55 -15.25 -3.93
CA THR A 11 -8.66 -16.01 -4.82
C THR A 11 -9.43 -16.69 -5.95
N ASP A 12 -8.94 -16.49 -7.16
CA ASP A 12 -9.42 -17.18 -8.35
C ASP A 12 -8.33 -17.11 -9.43
N ARG A 13 -8.30 -18.07 -10.33
CA ARG A 13 -7.30 -18.11 -11.41
C ARG A 13 -7.43 -16.91 -12.35
N VAL A 14 -8.65 -16.43 -12.57
CA VAL A 14 -8.93 -15.25 -13.42
C VAL A 14 -8.37 -13.95 -12.85
N LEU A 15 -8.11 -13.88 -11.54
CA LEU A 15 -7.58 -12.68 -10.86
C LEU A 15 -6.04 -12.57 -10.95
N GLY A 16 -5.37 -13.62 -11.44
CA GLY A 16 -3.92 -13.67 -11.50
C GLY A 16 -3.30 -12.65 -12.48
N GLY A 17 -2.13 -12.11 -12.14
CA GLY A 17 -1.37 -11.18 -12.99
C GLY A 17 -1.93 -9.76 -13.06
N ALA A 18 -2.81 -9.40 -12.12
CA ALA A 18 -3.44 -8.09 -12.03
C ALA A 18 -2.44 -6.97 -11.74
N ASP A 19 -2.57 -5.85 -12.45
CA ASP A 19 -1.94 -4.58 -12.08
C ASP A 19 -2.75 -3.85 -10.98
N THR A 20 -2.41 -2.60 -10.68
CA THR A 20 -3.12 -1.82 -9.64
C THR A 20 -4.58 -1.60 -9.96
N TRP A 21 -4.95 -1.40 -11.24
CA TRP A 21 -6.33 -1.22 -11.67
C TRP A 21 -7.16 -2.48 -11.47
N ALA A 22 -6.72 -3.61 -12.02
CA ALA A 22 -7.43 -4.88 -11.88
C ALA A 22 -7.46 -5.37 -10.43
N THR A 23 -6.40 -5.09 -9.64
CA THR A 23 -6.36 -5.39 -8.21
C THR A 23 -7.39 -4.58 -7.43
N SER A 24 -7.45 -3.27 -7.63
CA SER A 24 -8.40 -2.39 -6.93
C SER A 24 -9.84 -2.70 -7.33
N THR A 25 -10.10 -3.03 -8.61
CA THR A 25 -11.41 -3.51 -9.10
C THR A 25 -11.84 -4.78 -8.36
N THR A 26 -10.94 -5.74 -8.23
CA THR A 26 -11.20 -7.00 -7.51
C THR A 26 -11.53 -6.74 -6.04
N ILE A 27 -10.73 -5.91 -5.36
CA ILE A 27 -10.93 -5.58 -3.94
C ILE A 27 -12.24 -4.82 -3.74
N ALA A 28 -12.55 -3.85 -4.59
CA ALA A 28 -13.81 -3.11 -4.51
C ALA A 28 -15.02 -4.03 -4.71
N GLY A 29 -14.95 -4.98 -5.67
CA GLY A 29 -15.98 -5.99 -5.86
C GLY A 29 -16.20 -6.90 -4.66
N ALA A 30 -15.14 -7.23 -3.93
CA ALA A 30 -15.22 -7.97 -2.67
C ALA A 30 -15.82 -7.11 -1.55
N LEU A 31 -15.38 -5.86 -1.40
CA LEU A 31 -15.84 -4.94 -0.37
C LEU A 31 -17.35 -4.63 -0.46
N ARG A 32 -17.95 -4.69 -1.64
CA ARG A 32 -19.42 -4.55 -1.82
C ARG A 32 -20.24 -5.65 -1.14
N ASN A 33 -19.61 -6.70 -0.62
CA ASN A 33 -20.26 -7.74 0.20
C ASN A 33 -20.12 -7.50 1.71
N ILE A 34 -19.47 -6.43 2.12
CA ILE A 34 -19.12 -6.17 3.52
C ILE A 34 -19.70 -4.83 3.93
N ASP A 35 -20.38 -4.80 5.07
CA ASP A 35 -20.73 -3.54 5.72
C ASP A 35 -19.50 -2.97 6.42
N TYR A 36 -19.19 -1.71 6.15
CA TYR A 36 -18.04 -1.02 6.70
C TYR A 36 -18.33 0.47 6.93
N ASP A 37 -17.74 1.02 7.98
CA ASP A 37 -17.71 2.46 8.25
C ASP A 37 -16.40 3.08 7.75
N LEU A 38 -15.31 2.29 7.75
CA LEU A 38 -13.98 2.76 7.40
C LEU A 38 -13.19 1.66 6.67
N ILE A 39 -12.60 2.02 5.54
CA ILE A 39 -11.65 1.17 4.82
C ILE A 39 -10.24 1.72 5.07
N ILE A 40 -9.37 0.89 5.63
CA ILE A 40 -7.98 1.25 5.87
C ILE A 40 -7.08 0.38 5.00
N THR A 41 -6.25 1.01 4.18
CA THR A 41 -5.20 0.35 3.40
C THR A 41 -3.83 0.84 3.83
N GLY A 42 -2.77 0.14 3.44
CA GLY A 42 -1.43 0.69 3.53
C GLY A 42 -1.18 1.77 2.47
N ARG A 43 -0.06 2.48 2.59
CA ARG A 43 0.38 3.49 1.62
C ARG A 43 0.61 2.88 0.24
N GLN A 44 1.42 1.83 0.17
CA GLN A 44 1.85 1.21 -1.10
C GLN A 44 2.46 -0.17 -0.86
N ALA A 45 2.47 -1.00 -1.88
CA ALA A 45 3.24 -2.24 -1.89
C ALA A 45 4.71 -1.95 -2.18
N ILE A 46 5.62 -2.68 -1.53
CA ILE A 46 7.07 -2.44 -1.63
C ILE A 46 7.65 -2.89 -2.97
N ASP A 47 7.02 -3.84 -3.62
CA ASP A 47 7.42 -4.40 -4.91
C ASP A 47 6.97 -3.53 -6.09
N GLY A 48 5.75 -3.02 -6.08
CA GLY A 48 5.19 -2.19 -7.14
C GLY A 48 5.42 -0.68 -6.99
N ASP A 49 5.53 -0.20 -5.76
CA ASP A 49 5.86 1.18 -5.36
C ASP A 49 5.00 2.28 -6.02
N THR A 50 3.74 1.96 -6.36
CA THR A 50 2.87 2.88 -7.13
C THR A 50 1.93 3.71 -6.27
N ALA A 51 1.61 3.30 -5.03
CA ALA A 51 0.69 3.96 -4.09
C ALA A 51 -0.73 4.21 -4.67
N GLN A 52 -1.20 3.38 -5.59
CA GLN A 52 -2.44 3.60 -6.35
C GLN A 52 -3.64 2.79 -5.86
N VAL A 53 -3.43 1.59 -5.31
CA VAL A 53 -4.53 0.65 -5.00
C VAL A 53 -5.53 1.23 -4.02
N GLY A 54 -5.09 1.83 -2.91
CA GLY A 54 -5.99 2.47 -1.94
C GLY A 54 -6.85 3.58 -2.56
N PRO A 55 -6.26 4.57 -3.25
CA PRO A 55 -7.01 5.60 -3.99
C PRO A 55 -7.98 5.05 -5.02
N GLN A 56 -7.58 4.04 -5.80
CA GLN A 56 -8.46 3.41 -6.79
C GLN A 56 -9.63 2.67 -6.16
N ILE A 57 -9.44 2.02 -5.00
CA ILE A 57 -10.56 1.43 -4.24
C ILE A 57 -11.59 2.50 -3.86
N ALA A 58 -11.13 3.67 -3.39
CA ALA A 58 -12.02 4.77 -3.05
C ALA A 58 -12.85 5.24 -4.26
N GLU A 59 -12.21 5.39 -5.42
CA GLU A 59 -12.86 5.76 -6.67
C GLU A 59 -13.89 4.70 -7.13
N HIS A 60 -13.52 3.42 -7.10
CA HIS A 60 -14.45 2.33 -7.46
C HIS A 60 -15.68 2.23 -6.56
N LEU A 61 -15.58 2.70 -5.31
CA LEU A 61 -16.66 2.66 -4.32
C LEU A 61 -17.38 4.01 -4.16
N ASP A 62 -16.95 5.04 -4.90
CA ASP A 62 -17.45 6.43 -4.78
C ASP A 62 -17.38 6.96 -3.33
N LEU A 63 -16.23 6.75 -2.68
CA LEU A 63 -16.00 7.10 -1.29
C LEU A 63 -14.97 8.23 -1.14
N PRO A 64 -15.14 9.11 -0.14
CA PRO A 64 -14.10 10.06 0.24
C PRO A 64 -12.79 9.35 0.58
N LEU A 65 -11.66 9.93 0.13
CA LEU A 65 -10.32 9.42 0.41
C LEU A 65 -9.49 10.41 1.19
N ILE A 66 -8.80 9.94 2.24
CA ILE A 66 -7.68 10.66 2.86
C ILE A 66 -6.43 9.77 2.80
N SER A 67 -5.42 10.22 2.05
CA SER A 67 -4.16 9.49 1.90
C SER A 67 -3.11 9.93 2.93
N TYR A 68 -2.13 9.05 3.19
CA TYR A 68 -0.96 9.32 4.04
C TYR A 68 -1.30 9.73 5.47
N ALA A 69 -2.19 8.97 6.12
CA ALA A 69 -2.62 9.21 7.48
C ALA A 69 -1.53 8.83 8.49
N GLN A 70 -1.16 9.77 9.35
CA GLN A 70 -0.26 9.56 10.48
C GLN A 70 -0.95 9.67 11.86
N ASP A 71 -2.20 10.20 11.91
CA ASP A 71 -3.06 10.17 13.09
C ASP A 71 -4.53 10.13 12.64
N ILE A 72 -5.36 9.37 13.37
CA ILE A 72 -6.79 9.21 13.07
C ILE A 72 -7.57 9.31 14.37
N LYS A 73 -8.61 10.17 14.36
CA LYS A 73 -9.59 10.29 15.45
C LYS A 73 -11.00 10.15 14.91
N VAL A 74 -11.82 9.36 15.58
CA VAL A 74 -13.24 9.20 15.23
C VAL A 74 -14.08 10.17 16.05
N GLU A 75 -14.93 10.94 15.37
CA GLU A 75 -15.88 11.88 15.97
C GLU A 75 -17.28 11.67 15.38
N GLY A 76 -18.12 10.94 16.11
CA GLY A 76 -19.48 10.62 15.66
C GLY A 76 -19.49 9.83 14.35
N ASP A 77 -20.04 10.40 13.28
CA ASP A 77 -20.10 9.83 11.94
C ASP A 77 -18.94 10.25 11.01
N SER A 78 -17.94 10.87 11.59
CA SER A 78 -16.81 11.45 10.83
C SER A 78 -15.47 11.03 11.41
N VAL A 79 -14.43 11.11 10.62
CA VAL A 79 -13.04 10.94 11.04
C VAL A 79 -12.26 12.23 10.82
N ILE A 80 -11.37 12.54 11.77
CA ILE A 80 -10.37 13.59 11.67
C ILE A 80 -9.03 12.92 11.48
N VAL A 81 -8.34 13.25 10.40
CA VAL A 81 -7.10 12.61 9.99
C VAL A 81 -6.01 13.65 9.81
N GLN A 82 -4.86 13.41 10.42
CA GLN A 82 -3.66 14.16 10.14
C GLN A 82 -2.92 13.52 8.95
N ARG A 83 -3.00 14.18 7.81
CA ARG A 83 -2.33 13.77 6.57
C ARG A 83 -0.93 14.35 6.50
N GLN A 84 0.07 13.50 6.28
CA GLN A 84 1.47 13.89 6.17
C GLN A 84 1.80 14.45 4.77
N TYR A 85 2.67 15.46 4.77
CA TYR A 85 3.41 15.98 3.62
C TYR A 85 4.90 16.03 3.97
N ASP A 86 5.75 16.42 3.04
CA ASP A 86 7.20 16.42 3.26
C ASP A 86 7.64 17.42 4.34
N ASP A 87 7.04 18.62 4.38
CA ASP A 87 7.41 19.74 5.27
C ASP A 87 6.29 20.16 6.24
N ARG A 88 5.11 19.54 6.13
CA ARG A 88 3.93 19.92 6.89
C ARG A 88 2.95 18.77 7.02
N TYR A 89 1.86 19.00 7.74
CA TYR A 89 0.69 18.13 7.73
C TYR A 89 -0.59 18.95 7.55
N HIS A 90 -1.62 18.30 7.04
CA HIS A 90 -2.98 18.86 7.00
C HIS A 90 -3.90 18.05 7.90
N VAL A 91 -4.76 18.73 8.63
CA VAL A 91 -5.83 18.10 9.39
C VAL A 91 -7.08 18.14 8.52
N LEU A 92 -7.59 16.97 8.17
CA LEU A 92 -8.73 16.80 7.27
C LEU A 92 -9.86 16.08 8.02
N LYS A 93 -11.10 16.46 7.72
CA LYS A 93 -12.30 15.77 8.22
C LYS A 93 -13.02 15.14 7.04
N ALA A 94 -13.37 13.85 7.17
CA ALA A 94 -14.23 13.15 6.22
C ALA A 94 -15.40 12.49 6.94
N LYS A 95 -16.54 12.44 6.26
CA LYS A 95 -17.70 11.68 6.72
C LYS A 95 -17.52 10.21 6.37
N MET A 96 -17.90 9.32 7.26
CA MET A 96 -17.94 7.88 7.01
C MET A 96 -19.19 7.48 6.20
N PRO A 97 -19.13 6.43 5.35
CA PRO A 97 -17.95 5.62 5.10
C PRO A 97 -16.89 6.34 4.25
N CYS A 98 -15.60 6.08 4.51
CA CYS A 98 -14.49 6.65 3.76
C CYS A 98 -13.29 5.70 3.69
N VAL A 99 -12.32 6.03 2.84
CA VAL A 99 -11.07 5.28 2.66
C VAL A 99 -9.90 6.09 3.21
N ILE A 100 -9.01 5.42 3.94
CA ILE A 100 -7.78 6.03 4.47
C ILE A 100 -6.59 5.16 4.07
N THR A 101 -5.54 5.78 3.53
CA THR A 101 -4.25 5.09 3.38
C THR A 101 -3.33 5.45 4.54
N ALA A 102 -2.90 4.44 5.29
CA ALA A 102 -2.13 4.59 6.52
C ALA A 102 -0.63 4.57 6.28
N LEU A 103 0.10 5.39 7.03
CA LEU A 103 1.56 5.37 7.12
C LEU A 103 2.02 4.50 8.29
N SER A 104 3.29 4.10 8.27
CA SER A 104 3.91 3.35 9.36
C SER A 104 3.94 4.11 10.69
N GLU A 105 3.95 5.45 10.61
CA GLU A 105 3.96 6.36 11.74
C GLU A 105 2.63 6.45 12.50
N LEU A 106 1.55 5.86 11.93
CA LEU A 106 0.22 5.90 12.54
C LEU A 106 0.19 5.27 13.92
N ASN A 107 0.90 4.15 14.12
CA ASN A 107 1.03 3.48 15.41
C ASN A 107 2.16 2.44 15.42
N GLU A 108 2.61 2.06 16.61
CA GLU A 108 3.51 0.93 16.78
C GLU A 108 2.74 -0.40 16.72
N PRO A 109 3.17 -1.36 15.85
CA PRO A 109 2.56 -2.67 15.77
C PRO A 109 2.70 -3.44 17.09
N ARG A 110 1.64 -4.05 17.56
CA ARG A 110 1.69 -4.94 18.70
C ARG A 110 2.29 -6.30 18.33
N TYR A 111 3.15 -6.82 19.17
CA TYR A 111 3.69 -8.16 18.99
C TYR A 111 2.60 -9.24 19.15
N MET A 112 2.79 -10.34 18.44
CA MET A 112 1.97 -11.54 18.61
C MET A 112 2.19 -12.15 20.00
N THR A 113 1.11 -12.57 20.64
CA THR A 113 1.18 -13.35 21.87
C THR A 113 1.11 -14.84 21.55
N PRO A 114 1.73 -15.75 22.36
CA PRO A 114 1.60 -17.19 22.14
C PRO A 114 0.15 -17.66 22.03
N GLY A 115 -0.74 -17.23 22.93
CA GLY A 115 -2.16 -17.55 22.87
C GLY A 115 -2.81 -17.08 21.56
N GLY A 116 -2.57 -15.83 21.15
CA GLY A 116 -3.11 -15.30 19.89
C GLY A 116 -2.59 -16.03 18.63
N ILE A 117 -1.39 -16.62 18.68
CA ILE A 117 -0.88 -17.48 17.60
C ILE A 117 -1.69 -18.77 17.52
N PHE A 118 -1.95 -19.42 18.66
CA PHE A 118 -2.77 -20.64 18.70
C PHE A 118 -4.21 -20.36 18.23
N ASP A 119 -4.83 -19.30 18.73
CA ASP A 119 -6.19 -18.90 18.33
C ASP A 119 -6.29 -18.61 16.82
N ALA A 120 -5.22 -18.11 16.22
CA ALA A 120 -5.20 -17.82 14.77
C ALA A 120 -5.25 -19.09 13.91
N TYR A 121 -4.76 -20.23 14.39
CA TYR A 121 -4.86 -21.52 13.68
C TYR A 121 -6.29 -22.06 13.63
N ASP A 122 -7.11 -21.72 14.63
CA ASP A 122 -8.50 -22.15 14.73
C ASP A 122 -9.46 -21.17 14.03
N THR A 123 -8.94 -20.04 13.51
CA THR A 123 -9.75 -19.02 12.82
C THR A 123 -10.12 -19.50 11.42
N GLU A 124 -11.40 -19.59 11.14
CA GLU A 124 -11.92 -19.90 9.80
C GLU A 124 -11.66 -18.72 8.84
N ILE A 125 -11.07 -19.02 7.69
CA ILE A 125 -10.86 -18.05 6.60
C ILE A 125 -11.92 -18.30 5.52
N THR A 126 -12.81 -17.34 5.31
CA THR A 126 -13.78 -17.40 4.24
C THR A 126 -13.09 -17.22 2.89
N THR A 127 -13.33 -18.13 1.95
CA THR A 127 -12.73 -18.02 0.60
C THR A 127 -13.77 -17.54 -0.40
N TRP A 128 -13.46 -16.47 -1.12
CA TRP A 128 -14.24 -15.92 -2.21
C TRP A 128 -13.51 -16.06 -3.55
N GLY A 129 -14.26 -16.41 -4.59
CA GLY A 129 -13.79 -16.44 -5.97
C GLY A 129 -14.43 -15.34 -6.81
N ARG A 130 -14.24 -15.41 -8.13
CA ARG A 130 -14.83 -14.44 -9.07
C ARG A 130 -16.34 -14.29 -8.91
N LYS A 131 -17.06 -15.38 -8.69
CA LYS A 131 -18.53 -15.41 -8.54
C LYS A 131 -19.05 -14.61 -7.33
N ASP A 132 -18.18 -14.37 -6.35
CA ASP A 132 -18.54 -13.67 -5.12
C ASP A 132 -18.27 -12.16 -5.22
N LEU A 133 -17.65 -11.69 -6.32
CA LEU A 133 -17.39 -10.27 -6.56
C LEU A 133 -18.63 -9.61 -7.19
N LYS A 134 -19.08 -8.49 -6.61
CA LYS A 134 -20.22 -7.70 -7.08
C LYS A 134 -19.79 -6.54 -7.98
N ASP A 135 -20.61 -6.23 -8.97
CA ASP A 135 -20.45 -5.09 -9.89
C ASP A 135 -19.06 -5.01 -10.53
N VAL A 136 -18.56 -6.15 -11.01
CA VAL A 136 -17.25 -6.26 -11.65
C VAL A 136 -17.42 -6.87 -13.03
N ASP A 137 -16.91 -6.19 -14.05
CA ASP A 137 -16.80 -6.72 -15.41
C ASP A 137 -15.58 -7.65 -15.50
N ASP A 138 -15.76 -8.84 -16.08
CA ASP A 138 -14.67 -9.81 -16.27
C ASP A 138 -13.54 -9.27 -17.14
N SER A 139 -13.81 -8.34 -18.04
CA SER A 139 -12.82 -7.68 -18.88
C SER A 139 -11.84 -6.80 -18.07
N ASN A 140 -12.19 -6.45 -16.83
CA ASN A 140 -11.37 -5.62 -15.92
C ASN A 140 -10.63 -6.44 -14.86
N LEU A 141 -10.55 -7.75 -15.02
CA LEU A 141 -9.93 -8.64 -14.04
C LEU A 141 -8.60 -9.24 -14.51
N GLY A 142 -7.73 -9.49 -13.55
CA GLY A 142 -6.45 -10.18 -13.74
C GLY A 142 -5.57 -9.54 -14.81
N LEU A 143 -4.79 -10.36 -15.48
CA LEU A 143 -3.87 -9.89 -16.54
C LEU A 143 -4.63 -9.32 -17.74
N ALA A 144 -5.78 -9.89 -18.09
CA ALA A 144 -6.56 -9.43 -19.24
C ALA A 144 -7.16 -8.03 -19.02
N GLY A 145 -7.54 -7.72 -17.77
CA GLY A 145 -8.09 -6.42 -17.39
C GLY A 145 -7.03 -5.38 -16.97
N SER A 146 -5.75 -5.74 -17.01
CA SER A 146 -4.66 -4.84 -16.59
C SER A 146 -4.23 -3.90 -17.70
N PRO A 147 -4.42 -2.57 -17.58
CA PRO A 147 -3.87 -1.58 -18.51
C PRO A 147 -2.36 -1.62 -18.65
N THR A 148 -1.66 -2.07 -17.60
CA THR A 148 -0.20 -2.19 -17.61
C THR A 148 0.22 -3.66 -17.62
N GLN A 149 1.25 -3.97 -18.41
CA GLN A 149 1.81 -5.32 -18.50
C GLN A 149 3.33 -5.29 -18.40
N ILE A 150 3.89 -6.33 -17.77
CA ILE A 150 5.34 -6.49 -17.68
C ILE A 150 5.89 -6.86 -19.07
N ALA A 151 6.59 -5.92 -19.69
CA ALA A 151 7.20 -6.14 -20.97
C ALA A 151 8.46 -7.03 -20.88
N LYS A 152 9.24 -6.87 -19.80
CA LYS A 152 10.47 -7.62 -19.58
C LYS A 152 10.82 -7.67 -18.09
N ALA A 153 11.18 -8.85 -17.61
CA ALA A 153 11.83 -9.04 -16.32
C ALA A 153 13.30 -9.40 -16.52
N SER A 154 14.19 -8.87 -15.70
CA SER A 154 15.61 -9.21 -15.71
C SER A 154 16.17 -9.16 -14.30
N ASP A 155 17.20 -9.94 -14.05
CA ASP A 155 17.90 -9.87 -12.77
C ASP A 155 18.54 -8.49 -12.58
N LYS A 156 18.59 -8.07 -11.31
CA LYS A 156 19.27 -6.83 -10.95
C LYS A 156 20.74 -6.94 -11.29
N VAL A 157 21.22 -6.03 -12.12
CA VAL A 157 22.66 -5.93 -12.42
C VAL A 157 23.42 -5.66 -11.13
N ARG A 158 24.33 -6.56 -10.77
CA ARG A 158 25.20 -6.35 -9.60
C ARG A 158 26.08 -5.13 -9.85
N LYS A 159 26.05 -4.19 -8.92
CA LYS A 159 26.99 -3.06 -8.95
C LYS A 159 28.41 -3.63 -8.86
N GLY A 160 29.30 -3.16 -9.72
CA GLY A 160 30.72 -3.48 -9.63
C GLY A 160 31.36 -2.97 -8.33
N LYS A 161 32.62 -3.30 -8.12
CA LYS A 161 33.38 -2.71 -7.02
C LYS A 161 33.38 -1.19 -7.20
N GLY A 162 33.05 -0.47 -6.14
CA GLY A 162 33.15 0.99 -6.13
C GLY A 162 34.63 1.44 -6.31
N VAL A 163 34.81 2.71 -6.60
CA VAL A 163 36.15 3.32 -6.58
C VAL A 163 36.50 3.65 -5.14
N MET A 164 37.62 3.12 -4.67
CA MET A 164 38.20 3.44 -3.35
C MET A 164 39.32 4.45 -3.58
N MET A 165 39.26 5.54 -2.81
CA MET A 165 40.32 6.53 -2.75
C MET A 165 40.78 6.64 -1.28
N THR A 166 42.07 6.59 -1.05
CA THR A 166 42.67 6.86 0.26
C THR A 166 43.26 8.26 0.21
N ALA A 167 42.58 9.19 0.90
CA ALA A 167 43.03 10.56 1.02
C ALA A 167 44.06 10.68 2.13
N GLU A 168 45.11 11.52 1.93
CA GLU A 168 46.12 11.83 2.97
C GLU A 168 45.60 12.91 3.91
N THR A 169 44.70 13.80 3.43
CA THR A 169 44.07 14.84 4.21
C THR A 169 42.56 14.82 4.07
N ALA A 170 41.82 15.43 5.00
CA ALA A 170 40.39 15.56 4.94
C ALA A 170 39.93 16.40 3.72
N GLU A 171 40.69 17.45 3.41
CA GLU A 171 40.44 18.37 2.30
C GLU A 171 40.49 17.62 0.97
N GLU A 172 41.52 16.80 0.74
CA GLU A 172 41.65 15.98 -0.46
C GLU A 172 40.47 15.01 -0.62
N GLY A 173 40.00 14.38 0.48
CA GLY A 173 38.85 13.50 0.49
C GLY A 173 37.56 14.23 0.11
N VAL A 174 37.36 15.44 0.63
CA VAL A 174 36.21 16.29 0.32
C VAL A 174 36.22 16.72 -1.14
N GLU A 175 37.36 17.21 -1.67
CA GLU A 175 37.49 17.62 -3.07
C GLU A 175 37.16 16.46 -4.02
N TYR A 176 37.67 15.27 -3.75
CA TYR A 176 37.37 14.09 -4.55
C TYR A 176 35.87 13.75 -4.56
N ILE A 177 35.21 13.75 -3.41
CA ILE A 177 33.78 13.48 -3.32
C ILE A 177 32.98 14.55 -4.08
N MET A 178 33.30 15.82 -3.89
CA MET A 178 32.64 16.95 -4.56
C MET A 178 32.77 16.85 -6.08
N ASP A 179 33.96 16.53 -6.61
CA ASP A 179 34.18 16.30 -8.03
C ASP A 179 33.26 15.21 -8.57
N LYS A 180 33.13 14.09 -7.84
CA LYS A 180 32.25 12.99 -8.25
C LYS A 180 30.77 13.36 -8.21
N LEU A 181 30.33 14.13 -7.24
CA LEU A 181 28.95 14.59 -7.12
C LEU A 181 28.59 15.58 -8.24
N LEU A 182 29.47 16.56 -8.51
CA LEU A 182 29.33 17.51 -9.61
C LEU A 182 29.31 16.81 -10.98
N THR A 183 30.25 15.89 -11.22
CA THR A 183 30.31 15.12 -12.48
C THR A 183 29.04 14.30 -12.74
N LYS A 184 28.35 13.86 -11.66
CA LYS A 184 27.11 13.10 -11.75
C LYS A 184 25.85 13.97 -11.66
N HIS A 185 25.98 15.28 -11.62
CA HIS A 185 24.86 16.22 -11.50
C HIS A 185 23.96 15.94 -10.29
N VAL A 186 24.55 15.54 -9.15
CA VAL A 186 23.83 15.31 -7.90
C VAL A 186 23.68 16.60 -7.11
N ILE A 187 24.65 17.48 -7.27
CA ILE A 187 24.69 18.84 -6.70
C ILE A 187 25.12 19.83 -7.79
#